data_99f6c84bb83d2aa33525e41eef85e2e0
#
_entry.id   99f6c84bb83d2aa33525e41eef85e2e0
#
_cell.length_a   1.000
_cell.length_b   1.000
_cell.length_c   1.000
_cell.angle_alpha   90.00
_cell.angle_beta   90.00
_cell.angle_gamma   90.00
#
_symmetry.space_group_name_H-M   'P 1'
#
loop_
_entity.id
_entity.type
_entity.pdbx_description
1 polymer ?
#
loop_
_entity_poly.entity_id
_entity_poly.type
_entity_poly.pdbx_seq_one_letter_code
_entity_poly.pdbx_strand_id
1 'polypeptide(L)'
;MQGKTAEIICVGTELLMGSTLNTNATEIAAALAGIGLNLYHSSVVGDNPARLAEAVKLALSRADIVITTGGLGPTYDDLTKETVAACMGKKLVLHPECLKEIEEYFARAHRKMAPTNEKQAWLPEGCIVLHNPNGTAPGCLMEADGKKVAVLPGPPREMRPMLQNELLPRLMQKGQRLVSHELHFYGIGESELEYKLHDLMAESKNPTIAPYAGTGEVKLRVTASLPEGEDAEALLQPAIKKILAAAGDYCYGIDVPDLQTAAVQSLRQKGLTVASAESCTGGLVAARLTEVPGASAVFGCGIVSYNNTVKAEVLGVDPAIIEQHTAVSAETAAAMAEAVRKKSGADIGIGVTGNAGPSASEGQPVGLVFVAVASEKYSHVSRLFIDRHDADARNLIRHFAALKALLLILRAAGYYKE
;
A
#
# COMPACT_ATOMS: atom_id res chain seq x y z
N MET A 1 -12.18 20.15 24.19
CA MET A 1 -13.40 19.68 23.47
C MET A 1 -13.17 18.25 23.11
N GLN A 2 -14.05 17.33 23.49
CA GLN A 2 -13.96 15.94 22.97
C GLN A 2 -14.05 16.00 21.45
N GLY A 3 -13.08 15.41 20.75
CA GLY A 3 -13.10 15.32 19.29
C GLY A 3 -14.32 14.53 18.82
N LYS A 4 -14.83 14.83 17.63
CA LYS A 4 -15.94 14.06 17.03
C LYS A 4 -15.56 12.59 16.89
N THR A 5 -16.54 11.72 17.10
CA THR A 5 -16.39 10.27 17.05
C THR A 5 -16.94 9.71 15.75
N ALA A 6 -16.27 8.71 15.20
CA ALA A 6 -16.70 7.99 14.02
C ALA A 6 -16.84 6.48 14.28
N GLU A 7 -17.70 5.82 13.49
CA GLU A 7 -17.84 4.37 13.47
C GLU A 7 -17.89 3.87 12.01
N ILE A 8 -17.26 2.73 11.74
CA ILE A 8 -17.24 2.10 10.41
C ILE A 8 -18.12 0.86 10.42
N ILE A 9 -18.95 0.70 9.40
CA ILE A 9 -19.74 -0.51 9.15
C ILE A 9 -19.39 -1.04 7.75
N CYS A 10 -18.74 -2.19 7.68
CA CYS A 10 -18.47 -2.87 6.42
C CYS A 10 -19.60 -3.85 6.10
N VAL A 11 -20.14 -3.74 4.89
CA VAL A 11 -21.28 -4.56 4.44
C VAL A 11 -20.79 -5.53 3.36
N GLY A 12 -20.97 -6.80 3.60
CA GLY A 12 -20.62 -7.86 2.67
C GLY A 12 -20.55 -9.22 3.37
N THR A 13 -21.27 -10.18 2.86
CA THR A 13 -21.29 -11.56 3.38
C THR A 13 -19.94 -12.24 3.16
N GLU A 14 -19.22 -11.93 2.09
CA GLU A 14 -17.87 -12.43 1.77
C GLU A 14 -16.82 -12.02 2.82
N LEU A 15 -17.02 -10.87 3.48
CA LEU A 15 -16.16 -10.41 4.57
C LEU A 15 -16.34 -11.28 5.82
N LEU A 16 -17.60 -11.63 6.15
CA LEU A 16 -17.93 -12.51 7.29
C LEU A 16 -17.45 -13.94 7.05
N MET A 17 -17.51 -14.41 5.81
CA MET A 17 -17.05 -15.76 5.42
C MET A 17 -15.52 -15.86 5.33
N GLY A 18 -14.79 -14.73 5.42
CA GLY A 18 -13.33 -14.69 5.31
C GLY A 18 -12.79 -14.95 3.91
N SER A 19 -13.65 -14.94 2.87
CA SER A 19 -13.23 -15.10 1.48
C SER A 19 -12.61 -13.81 0.90
N THR A 20 -12.84 -12.68 1.55
CA THR A 20 -12.27 -11.37 1.19
C THR A 20 -11.73 -10.68 2.44
N LEU A 21 -10.51 -10.13 2.36
CA LEU A 21 -9.93 -9.34 3.44
C LEU A 21 -10.60 -7.96 3.51
N ASN A 22 -10.94 -7.54 4.74
CA ASN A 22 -11.54 -6.23 4.98
C ASN A 22 -10.48 -5.12 5.01
N THR A 23 -9.94 -4.78 3.85
CA THR A 23 -8.96 -3.69 3.71
C THR A 23 -9.59 -2.31 3.83
N ASN A 24 -10.86 -2.16 3.47
CA ASN A 24 -11.56 -0.88 3.53
C ASN A 24 -11.65 -0.34 4.96
N ALA A 25 -11.94 -1.18 5.96
CA ALA A 25 -11.99 -0.74 7.34
C ALA A 25 -10.66 -0.12 7.79
N THR A 26 -9.55 -0.77 7.46
CA THR A 26 -8.19 -0.30 7.79
C THR A 26 -7.88 1.03 7.10
N GLU A 27 -8.19 1.15 5.81
CA GLU A 27 -7.92 2.35 5.04
C GLU A 27 -8.78 3.54 5.49
N ILE A 28 -10.07 3.32 5.74
CA ILE A 28 -10.98 4.37 6.27
C ILE A 28 -10.52 4.78 7.67
N ALA A 29 -10.18 3.83 8.55
CA ALA A 29 -9.70 4.13 9.89
C ALA A 29 -8.43 4.99 9.88
N ALA A 30 -7.45 4.65 9.06
CA ALA A 30 -6.22 5.42 8.89
C ALA A 30 -6.50 6.83 8.37
N ALA A 31 -7.42 6.97 7.42
CA ALA A 31 -7.81 8.25 6.85
C ALA A 31 -8.53 9.14 7.89
N LEU A 32 -9.43 8.56 8.68
CA LEU A 32 -10.16 9.29 9.75
C LEU A 32 -9.22 9.75 10.86
N ALA A 33 -8.30 8.88 11.29
CA ALA A 33 -7.26 9.25 12.25
C ALA A 33 -6.41 10.41 11.72
N GLY A 34 -6.09 10.41 10.43
CA GLY A 34 -5.38 11.50 9.75
C GLY A 34 -6.10 12.85 9.85
N ILE A 35 -7.43 12.89 9.99
CA ILE A 35 -8.22 14.12 10.15
C ILE A 35 -8.65 14.37 11.60
N GLY A 36 -8.07 13.66 12.56
CA GLY A 36 -8.33 13.85 13.99
C GLY A 36 -9.70 13.37 14.45
N LEU A 37 -10.35 12.47 13.70
CA LEU A 37 -11.58 11.81 14.12
C LEU A 37 -11.26 10.56 14.94
N ASN A 38 -11.90 10.42 16.09
CA ASN A 38 -11.74 9.27 16.95
C ASN A 38 -12.59 8.10 16.47
N LEU A 39 -11.97 6.96 16.17
CA LEU A 39 -12.67 5.73 15.82
C LEU A 39 -12.60 4.76 17.00
N TYR A 40 -13.74 4.39 17.57
CA TYR A 40 -13.80 3.45 18.68
C TYR A 40 -14.44 2.12 18.30
N HIS A 41 -15.22 2.08 17.23
CA HIS A 41 -15.94 0.89 16.80
C HIS A 41 -15.85 0.70 15.29
N SER A 42 -15.63 -0.54 14.90
CA SER A 42 -15.75 -1.00 13.51
C SER A 42 -16.47 -2.35 13.52
N SER A 43 -17.44 -2.52 12.65
CA SER A 43 -18.24 -3.74 12.56
C SER A 43 -18.35 -4.24 11.13
N VAL A 44 -18.61 -5.54 10.97
CA VAL A 44 -18.91 -6.18 9.70
C VAL A 44 -20.30 -6.78 9.75
N VAL A 45 -21.12 -6.52 8.74
CA VAL A 45 -22.50 -7.00 8.62
C VAL A 45 -22.66 -7.67 7.26
N GLY A 46 -23.29 -8.85 7.22
CA GLY A 46 -23.66 -9.49 5.95
C GLY A 46 -24.81 -8.74 5.25
N ASP A 47 -25.03 -9.06 3.98
CA ASP A 47 -26.04 -8.43 3.11
C ASP A 47 -27.47 -8.75 3.59
N ASN A 48 -27.85 -8.11 4.69
CA ASN A 48 -29.17 -8.27 5.30
C ASN A 48 -29.67 -6.91 5.82
N PRO A 49 -30.77 -6.36 5.29
CA PRO A 49 -31.26 -5.03 5.64
C PRO A 49 -31.61 -4.87 7.12
N ALA A 50 -32.20 -5.88 7.75
CA ALA A 50 -32.60 -5.80 9.15
C ALA A 50 -31.38 -5.70 10.07
N ARG A 51 -30.38 -6.56 9.89
CA ARG A 51 -29.13 -6.53 10.66
C ARG A 51 -28.34 -5.24 10.40
N LEU A 52 -28.31 -4.78 9.16
CA LEU A 52 -27.65 -3.52 8.83
C LEU A 52 -28.38 -2.34 9.50
N ALA A 53 -29.70 -2.32 9.51
CA ALA A 53 -30.47 -1.27 10.19
C ALA A 53 -30.20 -1.24 11.70
N GLU A 54 -30.10 -2.41 12.35
CA GLU A 54 -29.71 -2.52 13.78
C GLU A 54 -28.30 -1.94 14.02
N ALA A 55 -27.32 -2.34 13.19
CA ALA A 55 -25.96 -1.85 13.29
C ALA A 55 -25.88 -0.32 13.09
N VAL A 56 -26.57 0.22 12.08
CA VAL A 56 -26.61 1.66 11.81
C VAL A 56 -27.24 2.43 12.97
N LYS A 57 -28.36 1.96 13.51
CA LYS A 57 -29.01 2.60 14.67
C LYS A 57 -28.11 2.59 15.90
N LEU A 58 -27.44 1.48 16.18
CA LEU A 58 -26.48 1.38 17.27
C LEU A 58 -25.30 2.34 17.07
N ALA A 59 -24.72 2.37 15.87
CA ALA A 59 -23.64 3.29 15.55
C ALA A 59 -24.06 4.76 15.71
N LEU A 60 -25.24 5.14 15.22
CA LEU A 60 -25.80 6.50 15.37
C LEU A 60 -26.05 6.89 16.83
N SER A 61 -26.30 5.92 17.72
CA SER A 61 -26.50 6.21 19.14
C SER A 61 -25.22 6.66 19.87
N ARG A 62 -24.03 6.30 19.34
CA ARG A 62 -22.75 6.47 20.03
C ARG A 62 -21.66 7.20 19.22
N ALA A 63 -21.88 7.39 17.91
CA ALA A 63 -20.93 8.11 17.05
C ALA A 63 -21.61 9.34 16.41
N ASP A 64 -20.80 10.36 16.12
CA ASP A 64 -21.24 11.57 15.41
C ASP A 64 -21.27 11.34 13.90
N ILE A 65 -20.40 10.45 13.44
CA ILE A 65 -20.20 10.13 12.03
C ILE A 65 -20.23 8.60 11.87
N VAL A 66 -21.07 8.10 10.98
CA VAL A 66 -21.09 6.69 10.61
C VAL A 66 -20.67 6.56 9.14
N ILE A 67 -19.75 5.67 8.84
CA ILE A 67 -19.31 5.39 7.46
C ILE A 67 -19.61 3.95 7.15
N THR A 68 -20.46 3.71 6.14
CA THR A 68 -20.70 2.38 5.60
C THR A 68 -19.91 2.17 4.32
N THR A 69 -19.42 0.96 4.07
CA THR A 69 -18.75 0.59 2.82
C THR A 69 -19.22 -0.79 2.37
N GLY A 70 -19.65 -0.90 1.12
CA GLY A 70 -20.23 -2.10 0.52
C GLY A 70 -21.73 -2.02 0.28
N GLY A 71 -22.27 -2.94 -0.52
CA GLY A 71 -23.70 -3.08 -0.81
C GLY A 71 -24.33 -1.94 -1.63
N LEU A 72 -23.55 -1.34 -2.56
CA LEU A 72 -24.00 -0.29 -3.50
C LEU A 72 -24.11 -0.78 -4.96
N GLY A 73 -23.94 -2.05 -5.19
CA GLY A 73 -24.07 -2.63 -6.53
C GLY A 73 -25.51 -2.58 -7.06
N PRO A 74 -25.71 -3.07 -8.29
CA PRO A 74 -27.02 -3.08 -8.95
C PRO A 74 -27.86 -4.30 -8.61
N THR A 75 -27.38 -5.22 -7.77
CA THR A 75 -28.06 -6.49 -7.49
C THR A 75 -29.18 -6.30 -6.44
N TYR A 76 -30.01 -7.31 -6.28
CA TYR A 76 -31.17 -7.22 -5.38
C TYR A 76 -30.78 -7.19 -3.90
N ASP A 77 -29.63 -7.73 -3.57
CA ASP A 77 -29.06 -7.80 -2.22
C ASP A 77 -28.21 -6.56 -1.84
N ASP A 78 -27.88 -5.72 -2.81
CA ASP A 78 -27.26 -4.41 -2.58
C ASP A 78 -28.28 -3.40 -2.03
N LEU A 79 -28.52 -3.42 -0.73
CA LEU A 79 -29.54 -2.62 -0.05
C LEU A 79 -28.97 -1.67 1.02
N THR A 80 -27.67 -1.39 1.00
CA THR A 80 -27.04 -0.54 2.01
C THR A 80 -27.61 0.88 1.99
N LYS A 81 -27.68 1.49 0.84
CA LYS A 81 -28.16 2.85 0.65
C LYS A 81 -29.60 3.02 1.09
N GLU A 82 -30.47 2.10 0.69
CA GLU A 82 -31.89 2.05 1.03
C GLU A 82 -32.08 1.93 2.55
N THR A 83 -31.34 1.01 3.16
CA THR A 83 -31.42 0.74 4.60
C THR A 83 -30.93 1.93 5.42
N VAL A 84 -29.79 2.51 5.03
CA VAL A 84 -29.21 3.68 5.72
C VAL A 84 -30.13 4.89 5.56
N ALA A 85 -30.67 5.14 4.35
CA ALA A 85 -31.62 6.22 4.12
C ALA A 85 -32.87 6.10 5.03
N ALA A 86 -33.44 4.89 5.14
CA ALA A 86 -34.55 4.63 6.03
C ALA A 86 -34.21 4.90 7.50
N CYS A 87 -33.01 4.51 7.97
CA CYS A 87 -32.54 4.82 9.34
C CYS A 87 -32.40 6.32 9.59
N MET A 88 -32.08 7.10 8.55
CA MET A 88 -31.97 8.57 8.61
C MET A 88 -33.30 9.30 8.29
N GLY A 89 -34.41 8.58 8.13
CA GLY A 89 -35.70 9.15 7.80
C GLY A 89 -35.76 9.80 6.41
N LYS A 90 -34.91 9.39 5.47
CA LYS A 90 -34.81 9.92 4.11
C LYS A 90 -35.48 9.01 3.10
N LYS A 91 -36.15 9.61 2.10
CA LYS A 91 -36.65 8.89 0.92
C LYS A 91 -35.56 8.84 -0.16
N LEU A 92 -35.64 7.85 -1.02
CA LEU A 92 -34.79 7.82 -2.23
C LEU A 92 -35.46 8.62 -3.33
N VAL A 93 -34.66 9.40 -4.05
CA VAL A 93 -35.07 10.15 -5.24
C VAL A 93 -34.08 9.88 -6.37
N LEU A 94 -34.56 9.91 -7.60
CA LEU A 94 -33.70 9.77 -8.77
C LEU A 94 -32.84 11.03 -8.93
N HIS A 95 -31.54 10.82 -9.10
CA HIS A 95 -30.57 11.85 -9.46
C HIS A 95 -30.20 11.71 -10.94
N PRO A 96 -30.76 12.56 -11.84
CA PRO A 96 -30.54 12.43 -13.27
C PRO A 96 -29.06 12.56 -13.68
N GLU A 97 -28.28 13.37 -12.97
CA GLU A 97 -26.84 13.54 -13.16
C GLU A 97 -26.08 12.23 -12.88
N CYS A 98 -26.43 11.50 -11.82
CA CYS A 98 -25.82 10.21 -11.51
C CYS A 98 -26.21 9.14 -12.55
N LEU A 99 -27.46 9.15 -13.02
CA LEU A 99 -27.89 8.23 -14.07
C LEU A 99 -27.08 8.47 -15.34
N LYS A 100 -26.90 9.72 -15.73
CA LYS A 100 -26.09 10.09 -16.90
C LYS A 100 -24.64 9.64 -16.75
N GLU A 101 -24.03 9.81 -15.59
CA GLU A 101 -22.65 9.35 -15.33
C GLU A 101 -22.53 7.83 -15.48
N ILE A 102 -23.53 7.06 -15.00
CA ILE A 102 -23.60 5.60 -15.16
C ILE A 102 -23.70 5.24 -16.65
N GLU A 103 -24.60 5.88 -17.40
CA GLU A 103 -24.75 5.67 -18.85
C GLU A 103 -23.44 5.95 -19.60
N GLU A 104 -22.78 7.06 -19.29
CA GLU A 104 -21.48 7.43 -19.87
C GLU A 104 -20.38 6.42 -19.52
N TYR A 105 -20.38 5.87 -18.30
CA TYR A 105 -19.45 4.80 -17.92
C TYR A 105 -19.61 3.56 -18.81
N PHE A 106 -20.84 3.10 -19.01
CA PHE A 106 -21.11 1.95 -19.88
C PHE A 106 -20.79 2.24 -21.35
N ALA A 107 -21.09 3.45 -21.83
CA ALA A 107 -20.76 3.87 -23.19
C ALA A 107 -19.24 3.85 -23.44
N ARG A 108 -18.44 4.39 -22.51
CA ARG A 108 -16.97 4.35 -22.60
C ARG A 108 -16.40 2.93 -22.58
N ALA A 109 -17.06 2.02 -21.85
CA ALA A 109 -16.68 0.62 -21.79
C ALA A 109 -17.18 -0.20 -22.99
N HIS A 110 -17.88 0.41 -23.95
CA HIS A 110 -18.57 -0.27 -25.07
C HIS A 110 -19.50 -1.40 -24.60
N ARG A 111 -20.18 -1.20 -23.47
CA ARG A 111 -21.10 -2.16 -22.86
C ARG A 111 -22.49 -1.56 -22.74
N LYS A 112 -23.53 -2.40 -22.84
CA LYS A 112 -24.91 -1.98 -22.62
C LYS A 112 -25.20 -1.94 -21.11
N MET A 113 -25.77 -0.83 -20.64
CA MET A 113 -26.26 -0.70 -19.26
C MET A 113 -27.47 -1.63 -19.05
N ALA A 114 -27.46 -2.43 -17.98
CA ALA A 114 -28.62 -3.22 -17.61
C ALA A 114 -29.64 -2.33 -16.86
N PRO A 115 -30.96 -2.62 -16.98
CA PRO A 115 -31.98 -1.84 -16.27
C PRO A 115 -31.78 -1.75 -14.75
N THR A 116 -31.21 -2.79 -14.15
CA THR A 116 -30.89 -2.82 -12.71
C THR A 116 -29.88 -1.77 -12.28
N ASN A 117 -29.04 -1.27 -13.18
CA ASN A 117 -28.08 -0.22 -12.85
C ASN A 117 -28.74 1.15 -12.56
N GLU A 118 -29.95 1.39 -13.05
CA GLU A 118 -30.69 2.62 -12.74
C GLU A 118 -30.89 2.79 -11.22
N LYS A 119 -31.05 1.69 -10.49
CA LYS A 119 -31.16 1.68 -9.03
C LYS A 119 -30.00 2.44 -8.36
N GLN A 120 -28.82 2.42 -8.95
CA GLN A 120 -27.64 3.09 -8.38
C GLN A 120 -27.76 4.63 -8.40
N ALA A 121 -28.56 5.18 -9.31
CA ALA A 121 -28.84 6.62 -9.41
C ALA A 121 -29.92 7.11 -8.43
N TRP A 122 -30.60 6.22 -7.73
CA TRP A 122 -31.56 6.60 -6.67
C TRP A 122 -30.81 6.82 -5.39
N LEU A 123 -30.76 8.08 -4.91
CA LEU A 123 -30.00 8.47 -3.72
C LEU A 123 -30.93 9.12 -2.67
N PRO A 124 -30.51 9.17 -1.39
CA PRO A 124 -31.31 9.79 -0.34
C PRO A 124 -31.58 11.28 -0.62
N GLU A 125 -32.81 11.71 -0.43
CA GLU A 125 -33.23 13.11 -0.63
C GLU A 125 -32.37 14.06 0.19
N GLY A 126 -31.82 15.10 -0.48
CA GLY A 126 -30.98 16.11 0.13
C GLY A 126 -29.59 15.62 0.58
N CYS A 127 -29.16 14.46 0.12
CA CYS A 127 -27.76 14.04 0.35
C CYS A 127 -26.77 14.81 -0.52
N ILE A 128 -25.53 14.82 -0.10
CA ILE A 128 -24.41 15.24 -0.95
C ILE A 128 -23.95 14.00 -1.72
N VAL A 129 -23.96 14.07 -3.04
CA VAL A 129 -23.43 12.98 -3.91
C VAL A 129 -21.91 12.94 -3.76
N LEU A 130 -21.39 11.72 -3.62
CA LEU A 130 -19.96 11.42 -3.70
C LEU A 130 -19.71 10.71 -5.03
N HIS A 131 -19.03 11.38 -5.96
CA HIS A 131 -18.82 10.87 -7.31
C HIS A 131 -17.85 9.70 -7.36
N ASN A 132 -18.15 8.72 -8.22
CA ASN A 132 -17.34 7.52 -8.40
C ASN A 132 -16.59 7.56 -9.74
N PRO A 133 -15.31 7.94 -9.78
CA PRO A 133 -14.57 8.02 -11.03
C PRO A 133 -14.21 6.66 -11.64
N ASN A 134 -14.26 5.58 -10.84
CA ASN A 134 -13.75 4.26 -11.18
C ASN A 134 -14.83 3.17 -11.28
N GLY A 135 -16.10 3.53 -11.10
CA GLY A 135 -17.22 2.58 -11.09
C GLY A 135 -18.55 3.25 -11.43
N THR A 136 -19.64 2.50 -11.22
CA THR A 136 -20.99 2.95 -11.52
C THR A 136 -21.78 3.40 -10.30
N ALA A 137 -21.39 2.99 -9.08
CA ALA A 137 -22.15 3.26 -7.88
C ALA A 137 -21.69 4.59 -7.23
N PRO A 138 -22.46 5.68 -7.30
CA PRO A 138 -22.16 6.87 -6.52
C PRO A 138 -22.33 6.56 -5.03
N GLY A 139 -21.50 7.19 -4.20
CA GLY A 139 -21.72 7.25 -2.76
C GLY A 139 -22.58 8.44 -2.39
N CYS A 140 -22.87 8.57 -1.11
CA CYS A 140 -23.59 9.74 -0.60
C CYS A 140 -23.20 10.06 0.84
N LEU A 141 -23.32 11.34 1.20
CA LEU A 141 -23.21 11.83 2.55
C LEU A 141 -24.55 12.45 2.97
N MET A 142 -25.15 11.89 4.01
CA MET A 142 -26.38 12.38 4.62
C MET A 142 -26.09 13.09 5.92
N GLU A 143 -26.90 14.07 6.23
CA GLU A 143 -26.88 14.75 7.54
C GLU A 143 -28.32 14.89 8.07
N ALA A 144 -28.53 14.48 9.32
CA ALA A 144 -29.77 14.66 10.06
C ALA A 144 -29.48 14.63 11.56
N ASP A 145 -30.21 15.47 12.34
CA ASP A 145 -30.13 15.55 13.80
C ASP A 145 -28.69 15.70 14.35
N GLY A 146 -27.84 16.43 13.61
CA GLY A 146 -26.43 16.65 13.97
C GLY A 146 -25.51 15.44 13.73
N LYS A 147 -26.02 14.35 13.20
CA LYS A 147 -25.27 13.15 12.81
C LYS A 147 -24.99 13.15 11.31
N LYS A 148 -23.88 12.56 10.92
CA LYS A 148 -23.50 12.36 9.51
C LYS A 148 -23.41 10.88 9.19
N VAL A 149 -23.94 10.47 8.06
CA VAL A 149 -23.76 9.11 7.54
C VAL A 149 -23.26 9.16 6.12
N ALA A 150 -22.09 8.57 5.87
CA ALA A 150 -21.53 8.39 4.55
C ALA A 150 -21.71 6.94 4.09
N VAL A 151 -22.06 6.78 2.82
CA VAL A 151 -22.19 5.46 2.19
C VAL A 151 -21.20 5.39 1.03
N LEU A 152 -20.25 4.44 1.11
CA LEU A 152 -19.16 4.24 0.15
C LEU A 152 -19.27 2.86 -0.52
N PRO A 153 -18.75 2.69 -1.76
CA PRO A 153 -18.74 1.41 -2.44
C PRO A 153 -17.81 0.38 -1.77
N GLY A 154 -18.03 -0.91 -2.10
CA GLY A 154 -17.22 -2.03 -1.60
C GLY A 154 -15.84 -2.15 -2.24
N PRO A 155 -15.71 -2.10 -3.59
CA PRO A 155 -14.42 -2.27 -4.24
C PRO A 155 -13.41 -1.20 -3.82
N PRO A 156 -12.21 -1.56 -3.29
CA PRO A 156 -11.22 -0.57 -2.80
C PRO A 156 -10.81 0.47 -3.85
N ARG A 157 -10.72 0.08 -5.13
CA ARG A 157 -10.39 1.00 -6.24
C ARG A 157 -11.43 2.12 -6.43
N GLU A 158 -12.66 1.91 -5.99
CA GLU A 158 -13.77 2.87 -6.07
C GLU A 158 -13.85 3.67 -4.76
N MET A 159 -13.77 2.97 -3.63
CA MET A 159 -13.86 3.54 -2.30
C MET A 159 -12.74 4.57 -2.02
N ARG A 160 -11.48 4.25 -2.36
CA ARG A 160 -10.31 5.10 -2.07
C ARG A 160 -10.42 6.53 -2.63
N PRO A 161 -10.61 6.75 -3.94
CA PRO A 161 -10.70 8.09 -4.48
C PRO A 161 -11.92 8.83 -3.94
N MET A 162 -13.04 8.15 -3.72
CA MET A 162 -14.25 8.74 -3.14
C MET A 162 -14.02 9.16 -1.68
N LEU A 163 -13.36 8.32 -0.89
CA LEU A 163 -12.95 8.66 0.47
C LEU A 163 -12.05 9.90 0.48
N GLN A 164 -10.96 9.87 -0.29
CA GLN A 164 -9.91 10.89 -0.25
C GLN A 164 -10.37 12.24 -0.82
N ASN A 165 -11.01 12.20 -2.00
CA ASN A 165 -11.29 13.42 -2.76
C ASN A 165 -12.67 14.02 -2.46
N GLU A 166 -13.61 13.16 -2.01
CA GLU A 166 -15.00 13.58 -1.83
C GLU A 166 -15.42 13.63 -0.36
N LEU A 167 -15.17 12.55 0.42
CA LEU A 167 -15.69 12.45 1.78
C LEU A 167 -14.83 13.21 2.80
N LEU A 168 -13.53 12.96 2.86
CA LEU A 168 -12.65 13.56 3.87
C LEU A 168 -12.70 15.09 3.90
N PRO A 169 -12.67 15.81 2.76
CA PRO A 169 -12.79 17.27 2.76
C PRO A 169 -14.10 17.80 3.38
N ARG A 170 -15.17 16.99 3.30
CA ARG A 170 -16.49 17.35 3.86
C ARG A 170 -16.65 17.00 5.34
N LEU A 171 -15.80 16.11 5.85
CA LEU A 171 -15.75 15.77 7.27
C LEU A 171 -14.82 16.69 8.08
N MET A 172 -13.83 17.28 7.42
CA MET A 172 -12.91 18.23 8.06
C MET A 172 -13.63 19.48 8.56
N GLN A 173 -13.10 20.09 9.60
CA GLN A 173 -13.61 21.38 10.08
C GLN A 173 -13.31 22.45 9.02
N LYS A 174 -14.30 23.31 8.75
CA LYS A 174 -14.11 24.43 7.81
C LYS A 174 -12.94 25.30 8.24
N GLY A 175 -12.05 25.60 7.29
CA GLY A 175 -10.87 26.43 7.51
C GLY A 175 -9.68 25.72 8.14
N GLN A 176 -9.71 24.39 8.28
CA GLN A 176 -8.55 23.58 8.65
C GLN A 176 -8.13 22.67 7.51
N ARG A 177 -6.83 22.49 7.34
CA ARG A 177 -6.24 21.51 6.43
C ARG A 177 -5.28 20.59 7.17
N LEU A 178 -5.10 19.40 6.60
CA LEU A 178 -4.10 18.44 7.03
C LEU A 178 -3.05 18.33 5.94
N VAL A 179 -1.81 18.33 6.36
CA VAL A 179 -0.68 18.04 5.49
C VAL A 179 0.12 16.93 6.14
N SER A 180 0.47 15.90 5.37
CA SER A 180 1.21 14.76 5.89
C SER A 180 2.38 14.45 4.99
N HIS A 181 3.47 13.97 5.63
CA HIS A 181 4.57 13.29 4.96
C HIS A 181 4.65 11.84 5.43
N GLU A 182 4.96 10.92 4.53
CA GLU A 182 5.23 9.53 4.84
C GLU A 182 6.74 9.24 4.68
N LEU A 183 7.39 8.85 5.78
CA LEU A 183 8.77 8.39 5.78
C LEU A 183 8.80 6.87 5.75
N HIS A 184 9.57 6.29 4.85
CA HIS A 184 9.63 4.86 4.62
C HIS A 184 10.97 4.28 5.07
N PHE A 185 10.91 3.20 5.87
CA PHE A 185 12.08 2.60 6.51
C PHE A 185 12.22 1.13 6.13
N TYR A 186 13.46 0.69 5.94
CA TYR A 186 13.82 -0.71 5.73
C TYR A 186 14.97 -1.10 6.64
N GLY A 187 14.92 -2.34 7.18
CA GLY A 187 15.98 -2.89 8.03
C GLY A 187 15.88 -2.51 9.50
N ILE A 188 14.78 -1.91 9.91
CA ILE A 188 14.41 -1.66 11.31
C ILE A 188 13.01 -2.19 11.58
N GLY A 189 12.81 -2.79 12.75
CA GLY A 189 11.49 -3.24 13.20
C GLY A 189 10.65 -2.10 13.78
N GLU A 190 9.31 -2.27 13.78
CA GLU A 190 8.37 -1.28 14.32
C GLU A 190 8.71 -0.93 15.78
N SER A 191 8.88 -1.94 16.64
CA SER A 191 9.19 -1.73 18.07
C SER A 191 10.52 -1.03 18.30
N GLU A 192 11.53 -1.28 17.48
CA GLU A 192 12.83 -0.61 17.57
C GLU A 192 12.73 0.85 17.10
N LEU A 193 11.98 1.09 16.02
CA LEU A 193 11.74 2.44 15.52
C LEU A 193 10.94 3.27 16.53
N GLU A 194 9.89 2.67 17.11
CA GLU A 194 9.09 3.30 18.17
C GLU A 194 9.93 3.61 19.40
N TYR A 195 10.79 2.69 19.84
CA TYR A 195 11.71 2.91 20.96
C TYR A 195 12.67 4.09 20.71
N LYS A 196 13.24 4.18 19.51
CA LYS A 196 14.13 5.31 19.12
C LYS A 196 13.41 6.66 19.08
N LEU A 197 12.10 6.67 18.82
CA LEU A 197 11.30 7.87 18.63
C LEU A 197 10.29 8.10 19.77
N HIS A 198 10.36 7.31 20.85
CA HIS A 198 9.37 7.29 21.93
C HIS A 198 9.04 8.69 22.46
N ASP A 199 10.03 9.44 22.89
CA ASP A 199 9.84 10.77 23.48
C ASP A 199 9.25 11.75 22.44
N LEU A 200 9.77 11.70 21.21
CA LEU A 200 9.27 12.53 20.11
C LEU A 200 7.80 12.24 19.80
N MET A 201 7.41 10.96 19.78
CA MET A 201 6.02 10.56 19.52
C MET A 201 5.09 10.90 20.68
N ALA A 202 5.54 10.73 21.93
CA ALA A 202 4.75 11.01 23.12
C ALA A 202 4.51 12.53 23.31
N GLU A 203 5.49 13.37 22.99
CA GLU A 203 5.41 14.82 23.18
C GLU A 203 4.75 15.54 22.01
N SER A 204 4.80 14.97 20.81
CA SER A 204 4.32 15.61 19.58
C SER A 204 2.80 15.52 19.46
N LYS A 205 2.10 16.63 19.74
CA LYS A 205 0.65 16.74 19.57
C LYS A 205 0.24 17.25 18.18
N ASN A 206 1.06 18.12 17.62
CA ASN A 206 0.93 18.64 16.27
C ASN A 206 2.32 19.09 15.78
N PRO A 207 2.91 18.40 14.79
CA PRO A 207 2.35 17.29 14.04
C PRO A 207 2.23 16.00 14.86
N THR A 208 1.27 15.14 14.51
CA THR A 208 1.21 13.76 15.02
C THR A 208 2.15 12.85 14.25
N ILE A 209 2.72 11.84 14.93
CA ILE A 209 3.62 10.86 14.34
C ILE A 209 3.05 9.47 14.60
N ALA A 210 2.73 8.72 13.55
CA ALA A 210 2.11 7.41 13.65
C ALA A 210 2.90 6.37 12.84
N PRO A 211 3.32 5.24 13.47
CA PRO A 211 3.96 4.14 12.78
C PRO A 211 2.91 3.23 12.12
N TYR A 212 3.30 2.62 11.00
CA TYR A 212 2.53 1.62 10.28
C TYR A 212 3.48 0.51 9.85
N ALA A 213 3.32 -0.67 10.43
CA ALA A 213 4.11 -1.84 10.05
C ALA A 213 3.62 -2.43 8.72
N GLY A 214 4.58 -2.76 7.86
CA GLY A 214 4.40 -3.56 6.65
C GLY A 214 5.24 -4.83 6.71
N THR A 215 5.10 -5.69 5.71
CA THR A 215 5.92 -6.89 5.61
C THR A 215 7.35 -6.54 5.19
N GLY A 216 8.25 -6.38 6.17
CA GLY A 216 9.67 -6.05 5.96
C GLY A 216 9.99 -4.57 5.84
N GLU A 217 9.01 -3.71 5.99
CA GLU A 217 9.13 -2.26 5.92
C GLU A 217 8.31 -1.61 7.04
N VAL A 218 8.70 -0.43 7.47
CA VAL A 218 7.93 0.39 8.41
C VAL A 218 7.73 1.77 7.79
N LYS A 219 6.55 2.33 7.96
CA LYS A 219 6.24 3.71 7.56
C LYS A 219 5.99 4.55 8.80
N LEU A 220 6.42 5.80 8.78
CA LEU A 220 5.98 6.82 9.72
C LEU A 220 5.20 7.88 8.96
N ARG A 221 3.96 8.14 9.36
CA ARG A 221 3.20 9.28 8.88
C ARG A 221 3.33 10.41 9.88
N VAL A 222 3.78 11.55 9.40
CA VAL A 222 3.89 12.80 10.16
C VAL A 222 2.82 13.74 9.64
N THR A 223 1.82 14.10 10.47
CA THR A 223 0.63 14.86 10.03
C THR A 223 0.49 16.14 10.84
N ALA A 224 0.50 17.29 10.17
CA ALA A 224 0.18 18.58 10.75
C ALA A 224 -1.29 18.97 10.46
N SER A 225 -1.98 19.44 11.49
CA SER A 225 -3.31 20.07 11.39
C SER A 225 -3.16 21.58 11.61
N LEU A 226 -3.61 22.37 10.65
CA LEU A 226 -3.41 23.83 10.68
C LEU A 226 -4.52 24.54 9.92
N PRO A 227 -4.76 25.85 10.23
CA PRO A 227 -5.65 26.69 9.45
C PRO A 227 -5.25 26.76 7.97
N GLU A 228 -6.26 26.94 7.11
CA GLU A 228 -6.04 27.13 5.69
C GLU A 228 -5.23 28.41 5.44
N GLY A 229 -4.14 28.30 4.68
CA GLY A 229 -3.22 29.42 4.40
C GLY A 229 -1.97 29.45 5.27
N GLU A 230 -1.88 28.73 6.37
CA GLU A 230 -0.66 28.60 7.17
C GLU A 230 0.36 27.63 6.56
N ASP A 231 1.65 27.86 6.85
CA ASP A 231 2.73 27.02 6.33
C ASP A 231 2.86 25.69 7.12
N ALA A 232 2.46 24.59 6.50
CA ALA A 232 2.55 23.26 7.09
C ALA A 232 4.00 22.79 7.28
N GLU A 233 4.90 23.19 6.38
CA GLU A 233 6.31 22.77 6.45
C GLU A 233 7.01 23.33 7.69
N ALA A 234 6.59 24.48 8.16
CA ALA A 234 7.10 25.06 9.42
C ALA A 234 6.86 24.14 10.62
N LEU A 235 5.78 23.33 10.60
CA LEU A 235 5.46 22.33 11.63
C LEU A 235 6.08 20.97 11.34
N LEU A 236 6.05 20.53 10.09
CA LEU A 236 6.45 19.18 9.67
C LEU A 236 7.97 19.00 9.66
N GLN A 237 8.71 19.94 9.07
CA GLN A 237 10.17 19.82 8.88
C GLN A 237 10.98 19.65 10.18
N PRO A 238 10.67 20.34 11.30
CA PRO A 238 11.39 20.10 12.56
C PRO A 238 11.21 18.68 13.08
N ALA A 239 10.00 18.11 12.97
CA ALA A 239 9.71 16.73 13.37
C ALA A 239 10.44 15.73 12.46
N ILE A 240 10.34 15.91 11.15
CA ILE A 240 11.03 15.07 10.16
C ILE A 240 12.55 15.07 10.39
N LYS A 241 13.15 16.23 10.62
CA LYS A 241 14.59 16.33 10.93
C LYS A 241 14.97 15.53 12.18
N LYS A 242 14.16 15.56 13.25
CA LYS A 242 14.40 14.78 14.47
C LYS A 242 14.28 13.28 14.18
N ILE A 243 13.28 12.86 13.39
CA ILE A 243 13.11 11.47 12.98
C ILE A 243 14.33 10.99 12.19
N LEU A 244 14.77 11.76 11.19
CA LEU A 244 15.95 11.42 10.39
C LEU A 244 17.25 11.44 11.18
N ALA A 245 17.38 12.28 12.21
CA ALA A 245 18.54 12.26 13.11
C ALA A 245 18.59 10.98 13.95
N ALA A 246 17.45 10.40 14.32
CA ALA A 246 17.37 9.20 15.16
C ALA A 246 17.37 7.89 14.34
N ALA A 247 16.82 7.88 13.14
CA ALA A 247 16.59 6.67 12.34
C ALA A 247 16.84 6.86 10.83
N GLY A 248 17.51 7.92 10.42
CA GLY A 248 17.72 8.24 9.00
C GLY A 248 18.49 7.19 8.22
N ASP A 249 19.36 6.43 8.88
CA ASP A 249 20.14 5.34 8.26
C ASP A 249 19.23 4.21 7.71
N TYR A 250 18.01 4.11 8.19
CA TYR A 250 17.01 3.15 7.75
C TYR A 250 15.99 3.75 6.77
N CYS A 251 15.93 5.09 6.68
CA CYS A 251 14.94 5.78 5.83
C CYS A 251 15.38 5.76 4.38
N TYR A 252 14.63 5.10 3.52
CA TYR A 252 14.93 5.02 2.08
C TYR A 252 14.18 6.04 1.22
N GLY A 253 13.21 6.75 1.78
CA GLY A 253 12.48 7.77 1.05
C GLY A 253 11.42 8.47 1.87
N ILE A 254 11.05 9.66 1.42
CA ILE A 254 9.93 10.46 1.93
C ILE A 254 8.95 10.65 0.79
N ASP A 255 7.67 10.40 1.04
CA ASP A 255 6.56 10.51 0.07
C ASP A 255 6.78 9.68 -1.20
N VAL A 256 7.46 8.55 -1.07
CA VAL A 256 7.59 7.55 -2.12
C VAL A 256 6.61 6.40 -1.85
N PRO A 257 5.93 5.85 -2.84
CA PRO A 257 4.95 4.78 -2.60
C PRO A 257 5.57 3.52 -1.99
N ASP A 258 6.76 3.15 -2.46
CA ASP A 258 7.45 1.90 -2.13
C ASP A 258 8.93 1.93 -2.55
N LEU A 259 9.66 0.89 -2.16
CA LEU A 259 11.10 0.77 -2.40
C LEU A 259 11.44 0.61 -3.89
N GLN A 260 10.61 -0.07 -4.69
CA GLN A 260 10.84 -0.18 -6.14
C GLN A 260 10.69 1.17 -6.83
N THR A 261 9.73 1.98 -6.43
CA THR A 261 9.57 3.35 -6.96
C THR A 261 10.77 4.22 -6.59
N ALA A 262 11.23 4.16 -5.34
CA ALA A 262 12.44 4.86 -4.91
C ALA A 262 13.67 4.45 -5.75
N ALA A 263 13.86 3.15 -5.98
CA ALA A 263 14.96 2.62 -6.78
C ALA A 263 14.91 3.10 -8.23
N VAL A 264 13.76 2.97 -8.89
CA VAL A 264 13.57 3.39 -10.30
C VAL A 264 13.73 4.90 -10.46
N GLN A 265 13.18 5.71 -9.54
CA GLN A 265 13.33 7.16 -9.58
C GLN A 265 14.78 7.60 -9.38
N SER A 266 15.50 6.96 -8.45
CA SER A 266 16.91 7.20 -8.22
C SER A 266 17.76 6.91 -9.45
N LEU A 267 17.56 5.73 -10.07
CA LEU A 267 18.25 5.35 -11.30
C LEU A 267 18.00 6.36 -12.42
N ARG A 268 16.74 6.75 -12.63
CA ARG A 268 16.38 7.77 -13.65
C ARG A 268 17.05 9.11 -13.42
N GLN A 269 17.06 9.60 -12.17
CA GLN A 269 17.69 10.87 -11.82
C GLN A 269 19.20 10.88 -12.07
N LYS A 270 19.83 9.70 -11.90
CA LYS A 270 21.28 9.52 -12.10
C LYS A 270 21.65 9.13 -13.53
N GLY A 271 20.69 8.82 -14.39
CA GLY A 271 20.93 8.28 -15.73
C GLY A 271 21.58 6.89 -15.70
N LEU A 272 21.34 6.09 -14.66
CA LEU A 272 21.91 4.75 -14.49
C LEU A 272 20.91 3.67 -14.90
N THR A 273 21.44 2.54 -15.35
CA THR A 273 20.69 1.37 -15.74
C THR A 273 20.98 0.19 -14.83
N VAL A 274 20.02 -0.72 -14.67
CA VAL A 274 20.16 -1.94 -13.86
C VAL A 274 19.72 -3.18 -14.62
N ALA A 275 20.36 -4.32 -14.36
CA ALA A 275 19.94 -5.63 -14.80
C ALA A 275 19.90 -6.62 -13.64
N SER A 276 19.01 -7.62 -13.69
CA SER A 276 18.88 -8.63 -12.63
C SER A 276 19.16 -10.05 -13.11
N ALA A 277 19.86 -10.83 -12.27
CA ALA A 277 20.02 -12.27 -12.39
C ALA A 277 19.39 -12.93 -11.16
N GLU A 278 18.33 -13.69 -11.36
CA GLU A 278 17.49 -14.20 -10.29
C GLU A 278 17.42 -15.72 -10.27
N SER A 279 17.57 -16.31 -9.08
CA SER A 279 17.35 -17.74 -8.85
C SER A 279 16.09 -17.92 -7.99
N CYS A 280 16.21 -17.92 -6.66
CA CYS A 280 15.08 -18.19 -5.77
C CYS A 280 13.93 -17.19 -5.86
N THR A 281 14.19 -15.95 -6.27
CA THR A 281 13.16 -14.91 -6.49
C THR A 281 12.36 -15.14 -7.78
N GLY A 282 12.93 -15.85 -8.77
CA GLY A 282 12.21 -16.31 -9.97
C GLY A 282 11.58 -15.17 -10.80
N GLY A 283 12.26 -14.04 -10.92
CA GLY A 283 11.80 -12.86 -11.66
C GLY A 283 11.06 -11.81 -10.79
N LEU A 284 10.98 -11.98 -9.47
CA LEU A 284 10.26 -11.05 -8.61
C LEU A 284 10.92 -9.67 -8.52
N VAL A 285 12.26 -9.58 -8.62
CA VAL A 285 12.96 -8.28 -8.66
C VAL A 285 12.63 -7.56 -9.96
N ALA A 286 12.71 -8.27 -11.09
CA ALA A 286 12.34 -7.73 -12.39
C ALA A 286 10.86 -7.30 -12.44
N ALA A 287 9.96 -8.12 -11.89
CA ALA A 287 8.53 -7.80 -11.81
C ALA A 287 8.29 -6.49 -11.06
N ARG A 288 8.88 -6.33 -9.87
CA ARG A 288 8.73 -5.12 -9.06
C ARG A 288 9.29 -3.87 -9.74
N LEU A 289 10.46 -3.98 -10.38
CA LEU A 289 11.00 -2.84 -11.13
C LEU A 289 10.08 -2.43 -12.28
N THR A 290 9.49 -3.39 -12.97
CA THR A 290 8.60 -3.14 -14.12
C THR A 290 7.18 -2.71 -13.74
N GLU A 291 6.77 -2.86 -12.48
CA GLU A 291 5.53 -2.25 -11.94
C GLU A 291 5.59 -0.72 -11.95
N VAL A 292 6.79 -0.13 -11.93
CA VAL A 292 6.95 1.33 -11.87
C VAL A 292 6.87 1.95 -13.26
N PRO A 293 5.96 2.90 -13.50
CA PRO A 293 5.87 3.59 -14.79
C PRO A 293 7.20 4.25 -15.19
N GLY A 294 7.65 3.97 -16.40
CA GLY A 294 8.91 4.47 -16.93
C GLY A 294 10.14 3.63 -16.55
N ALA A 295 9.96 2.43 -15.99
CA ALA A 295 11.04 1.49 -15.68
C ALA A 295 11.87 1.11 -16.92
N SER A 296 11.28 1.11 -18.12
CA SER A 296 12.00 0.79 -19.38
C SER A 296 13.20 1.69 -19.68
N ALA A 297 13.25 2.87 -19.07
CA ALA A 297 14.40 3.77 -19.21
C ALA A 297 15.62 3.34 -18.37
N VAL A 298 15.43 2.48 -17.37
CA VAL A 298 16.47 2.09 -16.41
C VAL A 298 16.66 0.58 -16.27
N PHE A 299 15.67 -0.23 -16.69
CA PHE A 299 15.71 -1.69 -16.58
C PHE A 299 15.50 -2.34 -17.97
N GLY A 300 16.56 -2.88 -18.53
CA GLY A 300 16.54 -3.47 -19.89
C GLY A 300 16.68 -4.99 -19.93
N CYS A 301 17.14 -5.62 -18.83
CA CYS A 301 17.44 -7.06 -18.84
C CYS A 301 17.20 -7.70 -17.47
N GLY A 302 16.43 -8.79 -17.45
CA GLY A 302 16.27 -9.68 -16.30
C GLY A 302 16.43 -11.14 -16.75
N ILE A 303 17.33 -11.90 -16.11
CA ILE A 303 17.59 -13.31 -16.41
C ILE A 303 17.18 -14.15 -15.20
N VAL A 304 16.22 -15.05 -15.38
CA VAL A 304 15.88 -16.06 -14.39
C VAL A 304 16.79 -17.28 -14.62
N SER A 305 17.87 -17.38 -13.84
CA SER A 305 18.87 -18.45 -13.89
C SER A 305 18.61 -19.46 -12.77
N TYR A 306 17.52 -20.24 -12.88
CA TYR A 306 17.00 -21.06 -11.79
C TYR A 306 17.86 -22.29 -11.50
N ASN A 307 18.44 -22.92 -12.51
CA ASN A 307 19.36 -24.06 -12.37
C ASN A 307 20.81 -23.68 -12.69
N ASN A 308 21.75 -24.55 -12.33
CA ASN A 308 23.18 -24.31 -12.48
C ASN A 308 23.63 -24.24 -13.95
N THR A 309 23.02 -25.05 -14.83
CA THR A 309 23.30 -24.99 -16.29
C THR A 309 22.94 -23.59 -16.84
N VAL A 310 21.80 -23.04 -16.50
CA VAL A 310 21.40 -21.69 -16.95
C VAL A 310 22.30 -20.60 -16.35
N LYS A 311 22.76 -20.77 -15.09
CA LYS A 311 23.76 -19.85 -14.51
C LYS A 311 25.06 -19.85 -15.32
N ALA A 312 25.52 -21.02 -15.73
CA ALA A 312 26.77 -21.14 -16.50
C ALA A 312 26.59 -20.75 -17.97
N GLU A 313 25.68 -21.41 -18.70
CA GLU A 313 25.58 -21.30 -20.14
C GLU A 313 24.88 -20.04 -20.63
N VAL A 314 23.80 -19.65 -19.94
CA VAL A 314 22.99 -18.48 -20.35
C VAL A 314 23.50 -17.22 -19.69
N LEU A 315 23.71 -17.22 -18.37
CA LEU A 315 24.16 -16.03 -17.65
C LEU A 315 25.65 -15.78 -17.79
N GLY A 316 26.47 -16.85 -17.88
CA GLY A 316 27.93 -16.78 -18.04
C GLY A 316 28.72 -16.79 -16.73
N VAL A 317 28.13 -17.37 -15.68
CA VAL A 317 28.85 -17.62 -14.41
C VAL A 317 29.83 -18.76 -14.63
N ASP A 318 31.09 -18.61 -14.20
CA ASP A 318 32.10 -19.66 -14.27
C ASP A 318 31.61 -20.91 -13.49
N PRO A 319 31.50 -22.09 -14.15
CA PRO A 319 31.10 -23.32 -13.47
C PRO A 319 31.95 -23.66 -12.25
N ALA A 320 33.25 -23.34 -12.27
CA ALA A 320 34.14 -23.59 -11.15
C ALA A 320 33.72 -22.88 -9.85
N ILE A 321 33.11 -21.70 -9.95
CA ILE A 321 32.57 -20.97 -8.76
C ILE A 321 31.43 -21.79 -8.15
N ILE A 322 30.53 -22.32 -8.98
CA ILE A 322 29.37 -23.11 -8.52
C ILE A 322 29.84 -24.44 -7.92
N GLU A 323 30.82 -25.09 -8.52
CA GLU A 323 31.39 -26.34 -8.01
C GLU A 323 32.10 -26.17 -6.67
N GLN A 324 32.85 -25.10 -6.50
CA GLN A 324 33.61 -24.82 -5.26
C GLN A 324 32.77 -24.29 -4.12
N HIS A 325 31.78 -23.44 -4.40
CA HIS A 325 31.05 -22.67 -3.38
C HIS A 325 29.55 -23.01 -3.31
N THR A 326 29.05 -23.88 -4.15
CA THR A 326 27.61 -24.21 -4.34
C THR A 326 26.82 -23.08 -5.02
N ALA A 327 25.62 -23.39 -5.50
CA ALA A 327 24.74 -22.39 -6.11
C ALA A 327 24.24 -21.35 -5.11
N VAL A 328 24.16 -21.72 -3.82
CA VAL A 328 23.68 -20.84 -2.75
C VAL A 328 24.87 -20.37 -1.92
N SER A 329 25.60 -19.39 -2.44
CA SER A 329 26.80 -18.82 -1.82
C SER A 329 26.95 -17.34 -2.15
N ALA A 330 27.79 -16.65 -1.38
CA ALA A 330 28.13 -15.25 -1.62
C ALA A 330 28.87 -15.07 -2.96
N GLU A 331 29.76 -16.01 -3.26
CA GLU A 331 30.57 -16.04 -4.47
C GLU A 331 29.70 -16.20 -5.71
N THR A 332 28.76 -17.13 -5.67
CA THR A 332 27.81 -17.33 -6.79
C THR A 332 26.90 -16.12 -6.98
N ALA A 333 26.39 -15.51 -5.89
CA ALA A 333 25.59 -14.28 -5.99
C ALA A 333 26.38 -13.13 -6.62
N ALA A 334 27.64 -12.93 -6.20
CA ALA A 334 28.52 -11.91 -6.76
C ALA A 334 28.83 -12.16 -8.25
N ALA A 335 29.12 -13.40 -8.61
CA ALA A 335 29.37 -13.80 -10.00
C ALA A 335 28.12 -13.57 -10.87
N MET A 336 26.91 -13.89 -10.36
CA MET A 336 25.64 -13.62 -11.05
C MET A 336 25.43 -12.13 -11.29
N ALA A 337 25.67 -11.28 -10.28
CA ALA A 337 25.53 -9.83 -10.40
C ALA A 337 26.47 -9.26 -11.48
N GLU A 338 27.73 -9.63 -11.45
CA GLU A 338 28.72 -9.16 -12.43
C GLU A 338 28.46 -9.71 -13.83
N ALA A 339 28.03 -10.97 -13.94
CA ALA A 339 27.72 -11.59 -15.22
C ALA A 339 26.54 -10.90 -15.91
N VAL A 340 25.43 -10.62 -15.19
CA VAL A 340 24.28 -9.92 -15.78
C VAL A 340 24.63 -8.48 -16.15
N ARG A 341 25.42 -7.80 -15.33
CA ARG A 341 25.91 -6.44 -15.62
C ARG A 341 26.67 -6.38 -16.92
N LYS A 342 27.68 -7.25 -17.08
CA LYS A 342 28.49 -7.32 -18.30
C LYS A 342 27.68 -7.73 -19.52
N LYS A 343 26.83 -8.74 -19.38
CA LYS A 343 26.03 -9.28 -20.47
C LYS A 343 25.02 -8.29 -21.03
N SER A 344 24.39 -7.50 -20.15
CA SER A 344 23.39 -6.50 -20.53
C SER A 344 23.99 -5.14 -20.90
N GLY A 345 25.23 -4.86 -20.50
CA GLY A 345 25.82 -3.53 -20.60
C GLY A 345 25.23 -2.52 -19.59
N ALA A 346 24.50 -2.99 -18.58
CA ALA A 346 23.93 -2.12 -17.55
C ALA A 346 25.02 -1.60 -16.60
N ASP A 347 24.77 -0.43 -16.00
CA ASP A 347 25.67 0.17 -15.01
C ASP A 347 25.71 -0.63 -13.71
N ILE A 348 24.57 -1.24 -13.34
CA ILE A 348 24.37 -2.00 -12.11
C ILE A 348 23.84 -3.39 -12.45
N GLY A 349 24.45 -4.43 -11.87
CA GLY A 349 23.97 -5.80 -11.90
C GLY A 349 23.52 -6.26 -10.52
N ILE A 350 22.39 -6.97 -10.44
CA ILE A 350 21.89 -7.62 -9.23
C ILE A 350 21.92 -9.13 -9.42
N GLY A 351 22.47 -9.84 -8.44
CA GLY A 351 22.48 -11.30 -8.38
C GLY A 351 21.75 -11.79 -7.13
N VAL A 352 20.76 -12.68 -7.30
CA VAL A 352 20.00 -13.25 -6.17
C VAL A 352 20.04 -14.77 -6.27
N THR A 353 20.60 -15.41 -5.24
CA THR A 353 20.57 -16.87 -5.08
C THR A 353 20.20 -17.24 -3.65
N GLY A 354 19.54 -18.39 -3.44
CA GLY A 354 19.13 -18.77 -2.10
C GLY A 354 18.19 -19.97 -2.08
N ASN A 355 17.91 -20.45 -0.88
CA ASN A 355 16.99 -21.54 -0.63
C ASN A 355 15.68 -21.04 -0.02
N ALA A 356 14.62 -20.97 -0.81
CA ALA A 356 13.29 -20.56 -0.36
C ALA A 356 12.43 -21.73 0.14
N GLY A 357 12.98 -22.93 0.24
CA GLY A 357 12.28 -24.12 0.77
C GLY A 357 11.32 -24.77 -0.24
N PRO A 358 10.56 -25.81 0.21
CA PRO A 358 10.37 -26.23 1.59
C PRO A 358 11.50 -27.10 2.17
N SER A 359 12.42 -27.61 1.37
CA SER A 359 13.53 -28.48 1.81
C SER A 359 14.88 -27.82 1.64
N ALA A 360 15.87 -28.26 2.41
CA ALA A 360 17.26 -27.87 2.24
C ALA A 360 17.78 -28.30 0.85
N SER A 361 18.68 -27.53 0.27
CA SER A 361 19.31 -27.79 -1.02
C SER A 361 20.80 -27.57 -0.91
N GLU A 362 21.61 -28.45 -1.50
CA GLU A 362 23.08 -28.39 -1.49
C GLU A 362 23.69 -28.19 -0.09
N GLY A 363 23.07 -28.79 0.95
CA GLY A 363 23.49 -28.63 2.34
C GLY A 363 23.17 -27.28 2.97
N GLN A 364 22.54 -26.36 2.23
CA GLN A 364 22.19 -25.04 2.72
C GLN A 364 20.78 -25.01 3.33
N PRO A 365 20.58 -24.36 4.50
CA PRO A 365 19.29 -24.31 5.17
C PRO A 365 18.26 -23.49 4.38
N VAL A 366 16.99 -23.80 4.59
CA VAL A 366 15.86 -22.98 4.11
C VAL A 366 15.96 -21.59 4.75
N GLY A 367 15.70 -20.55 3.99
CA GLY A 367 15.77 -19.16 4.42
C GLY A 367 17.13 -18.49 4.20
N LEU A 368 18.17 -19.25 3.84
CA LEU A 368 19.45 -18.67 3.48
C LEU A 368 19.40 -18.10 2.06
N VAL A 369 19.68 -16.81 1.94
CA VAL A 369 19.69 -16.07 0.67
C VAL A 369 20.90 -15.16 0.62
N PHE A 370 21.54 -15.10 -0.55
CA PHE A 370 22.57 -14.12 -0.87
C PHE A 370 22.07 -13.19 -1.96
N VAL A 371 22.22 -11.89 -1.72
CA VAL A 371 21.86 -10.83 -2.66
C VAL A 371 23.09 -10.00 -2.92
N ALA A 372 23.54 -9.95 -4.15
CA ALA A 372 24.72 -9.21 -4.56
C ALA A 372 24.36 -8.07 -5.50
N VAL A 373 25.11 -6.98 -5.38
CA VAL A 373 25.12 -5.89 -6.35
C VAL A 373 26.54 -5.69 -6.87
N ALA A 374 26.66 -5.41 -8.17
CA ALA A 374 27.91 -5.08 -8.83
C ALA A 374 27.72 -3.84 -9.69
N SER A 375 28.60 -2.85 -9.52
CA SER A 375 28.74 -1.69 -10.38
C SER A 375 30.22 -1.32 -10.51
N GLU A 376 30.55 -0.34 -11.31
CA GLU A 376 31.94 0.13 -11.43
C GLU A 376 32.51 0.63 -10.10
N LYS A 377 31.68 1.28 -9.27
CA LYS A 377 32.10 2.00 -8.06
C LYS A 377 31.71 1.31 -6.76
N TYR A 378 30.78 0.36 -6.81
CA TYR A 378 30.22 -0.27 -5.63
C TYR A 378 29.91 -1.74 -5.89
N SER A 379 30.43 -2.61 -5.05
CA SER A 379 30.11 -4.03 -5.02
C SER A 379 29.87 -4.48 -3.60
N HIS A 380 28.79 -5.19 -3.38
CA HIS A 380 28.42 -5.69 -2.06
C HIS A 380 27.62 -6.97 -2.14
N VAL A 381 27.82 -7.86 -1.17
CA VAL A 381 27.00 -9.07 -1.00
C VAL A 381 26.38 -9.06 0.39
N SER A 382 25.06 -9.16 0.43
CA SER A 382 24.31 -9.33 1.66
C SER A 382 23.92 -10.78 1.85
N ARG A 383 24.19 -11.32 3.03
CA ARG A 383 23.68 -12.61 3.49
C ARG A 383 22.42 -12.39 4.30
N LEU A 384 21.32 -13.01 3.93
CA LEU A 384 20.06 -13.02 4.67
C LEU A 384 19.82 -14.41 5.23
N PHE A 385 19.27 -14.48 6.42
CA PHE A 385 18.70 -15.71 6.97
C PHE A 385 17.30 -15.41 7.48
N ILE A 386 16.29 -15.85 6.72
CA ILE A 386 14.88 -15.58 6.96
C ILE A 386 14.30 -16.86 7.55
N ASP A 387 14.29 -16.92 8.88
CA ASP A 387 13.80 -18.07 9.63
C ASP A 387 12.27 -18.05 9.68
N ARG A 388 11.66 -18.77 8.74
CA ARG A 388 10.21 -18.94 8.59
C ARG A 388 9.87 -20.38 8.28
N HIS A 389 8.80 -20.87 8.96
CA HIS A 389 8.37 -22.28 8.88
C HIS A 389 6.86 -22.42 8.63
N ASP A 390 6.16 -21.28 8.46
CA ASP A 390 4.72 -21.26 8.15
C ASP A 390 4.42 -21.59 6.68
N ALA A 391 3.15 -21.74 6.35
CA ALA A 391 2.71 -22.09 5.00
C ALA A 391 3.11 -21.05 3.93
N ASP A 392 3.37 -19.81 4.32
CA ASP A 392 3.76 -18.71 3.42
C ASP A 392 5.28 -18.45 3.41
N ALA A 393 6.04 -19.23 4.14
CA ALA A 393 7.49 -19.08 4.33
C ALA A 393 8.24 -18.85 3.00
N ARG A 394 7.91 -19.66 1.98
CA ARG A 394 8.53 -19.55 0.65
C ARG A 394 8.30 -18.17 0.01
N ASN A 395 7.10 -17.64 0.06
CA ASN A 395 6.76 -16.33 -0.51
C ASN A 395 7.42 -15.21 0.29
N LEU A 396 7.45 -15.31 1.61
CA LEU A 396 8.11 -14.34 2.49
C LEU A 396 9.62 -14.30 2.26
N ILE A 397 10.30 -15.45 2.13
CA ILE A 397 11.73 -15.52 1.81
C ILE A 397 12.02 -14.82 0.48
N ARG A 398 11.24 -15.11 -0.55
CA ARG A 398 11.37 -14.44 -1.86
C ARG A 398 11.09 -12.94 -1.78
N HIS A 399 10.10 -12.54 -1.01
CA HIS A 399 9.73 -11.14 -0.78
C HIS A 399 10.88 -10.35 -0.14
N PHE A 400 11.43 -10.86 0.97
CA PHE A 400 12.55 -10.21 1.65
C PHE A 400 13.83 -10.17 0.79
N ALA A 401 14.09 -11.21 0.01
CA ALA A 401 15.19 -11.24 -0.94
C ALA A 401 15.04 -10.13 -2.01
N ALA A 402 13.83 -9.94 -2.54
CA ALA A 402 13.56 -8.90 -3.52
C ALA A 402 13.65 -7.49 -2.92
N LEU A 403 13.13 -7.26 -1.69
CA LEU A 403 13.31 -5.99 -0.98
C LEU A 403 14.80 -5.65 -0.81
N LYS A 404 15.60 -6.66 -0.40
CA LYS A 404 17.05 -6.44 -0.23
C LYS A 404 17.73 -6.11 -1.56
N ALA A 405 17.32 -6.73 -2.65
CA ALA A 405 17.85 -6.41 -3.99
C ALA A 405 17.53 -4.96 -4.39
N LEU A 406 16.29 -4.51 -4.18
CA LEU A 406 15.88 -3.12 -4.44
C LEU A 406 16.67 -2.11 -3.59
N LEU A 407 16.89 -2.43 -2.31
CA LEU A 407 17.72 -1.58 -1.45
C LEU A 407 19.17 -1.50 -1.95
N LEU A 408 19.76 -2.62 -2.40
CA LEU A 408 21.12 -2.61 -2.94
C LEU A 408 21.21 -1.82 -4.25
N ILE A 409 20.18 -1.84 -5.09
CA ILE A 409 20.09 -0.96 -6.27
C ILE A 409 20.14 0.50 -5.84
N LEU A 410 19.34 0.87 -4.84
CA LEU A 410 19.27 2.24 -4.33
C LEU A 410 20.61 2.72 -3.76
N ARG A 411 21.32 1.84 -3.02
CA ARG A 411 22.68 2.09 -2.51
C ARG A 411 23.70 2.27 -3.63
N ALA A 412 23.68 1.38 -4.63
CA ALA A 412 24.58 1.46 -5.77
C ALA A 412 24.34 2.72 -6.62
N ALA A 413 23.12 3.21 -6.67
CA ALA A 413 22.80 4.51 -7.26
C ALA A 413 23.29 5.71 -6.42
N GLY A 414 23.91 5.49 -5.25
CA GLY A 414 24.50 6.53 -4.41
C GLY A 414 23.48 7.36 -3.61
N TYR A 415 22.34 6.78 -3.32
CA TYR A 415 21.26 7.44 -2.55
C TYR A 415 21.32 7.12 -1.06
N TYR A 416 22.07 6.09 -0.65
CA TYR A 416 22.15 5.66 0.74
C TYR A 416 23.61 5.76 1.23
N LYS A 417 23.82 6.42 2.38
CA LYS A 417 25.07 6.34 3.12
C LYS A 417 25.13 4.99 3.83
N GLU A 418 26.32 4.37 3.86
CA GLU A 418 26.58 3.17 4.65
C GLU A 418 26.37 3.41 6.14
#